data_6b74a09318c37c91e750e99d8845ed3e
#
_entry.id   6b74a09318c37c91e750e99d8845ed3e
#
_cell.length_a   1.000
_cell.length_b   1.000
_cell.length_c   1.000
_cell.angle_alpha   90.00
_cell.angle_beta   90.00
_cell.angle_gamma   90.00
#
_symmetry.space_group_name_H-M   'P 1'
#
loop_
_entity.id
_entity.type
_entity.pdbx_description
1 polymer ?
#
loop_
_entity_poly.entity_id
_entity_poly.type
_entity_poly.pdbx_seq_one_letter_code
_entity_poly.pdbx_strand_id
1 'polypeptide(L)'
;LREKEISKENEEIYTHMIVYLRTANLSDYNQEVVREDIINMILDGQTRGANIQEVIGENYKEVCDEIIAAMPKKTPKERLRDIVSIILNALWILGLIAIGENLLTGFLLKSRSPGLIITVGDLINVGIIILAAVALIYYVSKTSFEKMQERKLVSFFKFWLFFLVVISLLILSDLYLKTVVIILPMLTAAILVLGILLLSKVVDR
;
A
#
# COMPACT_ATOMS: atom_id res chain seq x y z
N LEU A 1 -5.11 8.31 18.48
CA LEU A 1 -4.20 9.16 19.26
C LEU A 1 -3.76 8.52 20.58
N ARG A 2 -4.48 7.51 21.07
CA ARG A 2 -4.11 6.71 22.25
C ARG A 2 -2.87 5.83 22.01
N GLU A 3 -2.52 5.54 20.77
CA GLU A 3 -1.26 4.86 20.40
C GLU A 3 -0.01 5.53 20.96
N LYS A 4 -0.04 6.85 21.11
CA LYS A 4 1.08 7.61 21.71
C LYS A 4 1.31 7.34 23.20
N GLU A 5 0.35 6.71 23.86
CA GLU A 5 0.42 6.34 25.28
C GLU A 5 1.07 4.96 25.45
N ILE A 6 1.26 4.20 24.35
CA ILE A 6 1.96 2.93 24.37
C ILE A 6 3.45 3.18 24.64
N SER A 7 4.01 2.46 25.60
CA SER A 7 5.42 2.55 25.96
C SER A 7 6.30 2.07 24.79
N LYS A 8 7.50 2.62 24.65
CA LYS A 8 8.48 2.23 23.60
C LYS A 8 8.81 0.74 23.61
N GLU A 9 8.73 0.11 24.76
CA GLU A 9 8.96 -1.33 24.91
C GLU A 9 7.87 -2.15 24.24
N ASN A 10 6.63 -1.70 24.30
CA ASN A 10 5.46 -2.37 23.73
C ASN A 10 5.17 -1.96 22.27
N GLU A 11 5.73 -0.83 21.82
CA GLU A 11 5.45 -0.21 20.51
C GLU A 11 5.87 -1.11 19.32
N GLU A 12 7.00 -1.81 19.42
CA GLU A 12 7.50 -2.67 18.35
C GLU A 12 6.56 -3.86 18.12
N ILE A 13 6.16 -4.53 19.20
CA ILE A 13 5.26 -5.69 19.14
C ILE A 13 3.86 -5.25 18.65
N TYR A 14 3.33 -4.17 19.23
CA TYR A 14 2.07 -3.58 18.80
C TYR A 14 2.07 -3.29 17.29
N THR A 15 3.13 -2.65 16.79
CA THR A 15 3.27 -2.33 15.36
C THR A 15 3.23 -3.59 14.49
N HIS A 16 3.94 -4.65 14.88
CA HIS A 16 3.93 -5.92 14.15
C HIS A 16 2.54 -6.57 14.12
N MET A 17 1.83 -6.57 15.24
CA MET A 17 0.46 -7.09 15.32
C MET A 17 -0.49 -6.31 14.40
N ILE A 18 -0.45 -4.96 14.44
CA ILE A 18 -1.32 -4.13 13.61
C ILE A 18 -1.00 -4.30 12.12
N VAL A 19 0.27 -4.35 11.73
CA VAL A 19 0.67 -4.60 10.34
C VAL A 19 0.14 -5.96 9.87
N TYR A 20 0.24 -7.00 10.68
CA TYR A 20 -0.30 -8.32 10.35
C TYR A 20 -1.82 -8.30 10.19
N LEU A 21 -2.55 -7.71 11.13
CA LEU A 21 -4.00 -7.57 11.08
C LEU A 21 -4.49 -6.77 9.86
N ARG A 22 -3.76 -5.74 9.44
CA ARG A 22 -4.09 -4.96 8.23
C ARG A 22 -3.97 -5.75 6.94
N THR A 23 -3.18 -6.81 6.90
CA THR A 23 -3.09 -7.70 5.73
C THR A 23 -4.19 -8.77 5.72
N ALA A 24 -4.94 -8.90 6.81
CA ALA A 24 -6.04 -9.84 6.92
C ALA A 24 -7.27 -9.39 6.12
N ASN A 25 -8.10 -10.36 5.76
CA ASN A 25 -9.33 -10.12 5.01
C ASN A 25 -10.48 -9.65 5.93
N LEU A 26 -10.24 -8.56 6.64
CA LEU A 26 -11.20 -7.90 7.51
C LEU A 26 -11.64 -6.56 6.90
N SER A 27 -12.89 -6.15 7.18
CA SER A 27 -13.33 -4.79 6.80
C SER A 27 -12.53 -3.74 7.57
N ASP A 28 -12.43 -2.52 7.01
CA ASP A 28 -11.69 -1.43 7.66
C ASP A 28 -12.29 -1.11 9.04
N TYR A 29 -13.61 -1.22 9.18
CA TYR A 29 -14.29 -1.10 10.46
C TYR A 29 -13.82 -2.16 11.47
N ASN A 30 -13.79 -3.43 11.07
CA ASN A 30 -13.35 -4.51 11.95
C ASN A 30 -11.86 -4.40 12.29
N GLN A 31 -11.02 -3.96 11.34
CA GLN A 31 -9.61 -3.70 11.61
C GLN A 31 -9.44 -2.60 12.67
N GLU A 32 -10.25 -1.55 12.59
CA GLU A 32 -10.20 -0.44 13.56
C GLU A 32 -10.69 -0.86 14.94
N VAL A 33 -11.77 -1.65 15.01
CA VAL A 33 -12.28 -2.22 16.29
C VAL A 33 -11.19 -3.05 16.95
N VAL A 34 -10.59 -3.99 16.22
CA VAL A 34 -9.51 -4.84 16.76
C VAL A 34 -8.30 -4.01 17.19
N ARG A 35 -7.93 -2.99 16.40
CA ARG A 35 -6.84 -2.08 16.76
C ARG A 35 -7.09 -1.37 18.10
N GLU A 36 -8.31 -0.86 18.29
CA GLU A 36 -8.72 -0.20 19.53
C GLU A 36 -8.71 -1.17 20.72
N ASP A 37 -9.18 -2.39 20.52
CA ASP A 37 -9.18 -3.42 21.57
C ASP A 37 -7.76 -3.77 22.02
N ILE A 38 -6.84 -3.95 21.07
CA ILE A 38 -5.41 -4.21 21.35
C ILE A 38 -4.78 -3.05 22.11
N ILE A 39 -5.05 -1.79 21.68
CA ILE A 39 -4.56 -0.61 22.40
C ILE A 39 -5.06 -0.61 23.85
N ASN A 40 -6.35 -0.84 24.05
CA ASN A 40 -6.95 -0.86 25.38
C ASN A 40 -6.31 -1.95 26.26
N MET A 41 -6.11 -3.16 25.73
CA MET A 41 -5.46 -4.25 26.45
C MET A 41 -4.03 -3.89 26.88
N ILE A 42 -3.24 -3.29 25.98
CA ILE A 42 -1.87 -2.86 26.26
C ILE A 42 -1.83 -1.76 27.32
N LEU A 43 -2.67 -0.74 27.18
CA LEU A 43 -2.71 0.37 28.15
C LEU A 43 -3.17 -0.07 29.53
N ASP A 44 -4.18 -0.95 29.59
CA ASP A 44 -4.62 -1.59 30.84
C ASP A 44 -3.48 -2.41 31.48
N GLY A 45 -2.72 -3.14 30.68
CA GLY A 45 -1.54 -3.87 31.14
C GLY A 45 -0.49 -2.92 31.72
N GLN A 46 -0.17 -1.85 30.99
CA GLN A 46 0.81 -0.84 31.44
C GLN A 46 0.40 -0.19 32.78
N THR A 47 -0.89 0.08 32.99
CA THR A 47 -1.36 0.65 34.27
C THR A 47 -1.15 -0.29 35.46
N ARG A 48 -1.09 -1.60 35.20
CA ARG A 48 -0.83 -2.66 36.18
C ARG A 48 0.68 -3.00 36.28
N GLY A 49 1.53 -2.33 35.52
CA GLY A 49 2.96 -2.61 35.44
C GLY A 49 3.31 -3.89 34.64
N ALA A 50 2.34 -4.45 33.89
CA ALA A 50 2.55 -5.61 33.04
C ALA A 50 3.04 -5.20 31.65
N ASN A 51 3.92 -5.97 31.06
CA ASN A 51 4.36 -5.79 29.68
C ASN A 51 3.39 -6.46 28.70
N ILE A 52 3.55 -6.22 27.39
CA ILE A 52 2.69 -6.78 26.36
C ILE A 52 2.72 -8.30 26.30
N GLN A 53 3.85 -8.95 26.69
CA GLN A 53 3.99 -10.40 26.75
C GLN A 53 3.14 -11.01 27.86
N GLU A 54 3.05 -10.34 29.00
CA GLU A 54 2.20 -10.76 30.12
C GLU A 54 0.72 -10.58 29.83
N VAL A 55 0.37 -9.59 29.00
CA VAL A 55 -1.04 -9.24 28.67
C VAL A 55 -1.58 -10.11 27.54
N ILE A 56 -0.82 -10.27 26.46
CA ILE A 56 -1.24 -10.91 25.22
C ILE A 56 -0.68 -12.34 25.09
N GLY A 57 0.44 -12.65 25.79
CA GLY A 57 1.18 -13.90 25.67
C GLY A 57 2.39 -13.76 24.75
N GLU A 58 3.17 -14.84 24.64
CA GLU A 58 4.41 -14.84 23.82
C GLU A 58 4.15 -15.07 22.33
N ASN A 59 3.04 -15.74 21.97
CA ASN A 59 2.73 -16.10 20.59
C ASN A 59 1.77 -15.09 19.93
N TYR A 60 2.25 -13.88 19.68
CA TYR A 60 1.44 -12.79 19.12
C TYR A 60 0.78 -13.14 17.79
N LYS A 61 1.43 -13.99 16.97
CA LYS A 61 0.89 -14.42 15.68
C LYS A 61 -0.36 -15.26 15.86
N GLU A 62 -0.33 -16.21 16.78
CA GLU A 62 -1.46 -17.09 17.09
C GLU A 62 -2.65 -16.28 17.62
N VAL A 63 -2.40 -15.34 18.52
CA VAL A 63 -3.43 -14.41 19.01
C VAL A 63 -4.04 -13.59 17.87
N CYS A 64 -3.22 -13.06 16.96
CA CYS A 64 -3.75 -12.38 15.78
C CYS A 64 -4.57 -13.31 14.87
N ASP A 65 -4.13 -14.56 14.67
CA ASP A 65 -4.84 -15.56 13.87
C ASP A 65 -6.21 -15.90 14.50
N GLU A 66 -6.28 -16.04 15.83
CA GLU A 66 -7.54 -16.25 16.57
C GLU A 66 -8.48 -15.05 16.42
N ILE A 67 -7.98 -13.83 16.57
CA ILE A 67 -8.77 -12.61 16.38
C ILE A 67 -9.32 -12.56 14.95
N ILE A 68 -8.49 -12.81 13.94
CA ILE A 68 -8.90 -12.84 12.53
C ILE A 68 -9.95 -13.91 12.27
N ALA A 69 -9.81 -15.08 12.91
CA ALA A 69 -10.78 -16.19 12.76
C ALA A 69 -12.13 -15.87 13.40
N ALA A 70 -12.14 -15.11 14.51
CA ALA A 70 -13.35 -14.70 15.22
C ALA A 70 -14.13 -13.57 14.53
N MET A 71 -13.46 -12.79 13.65
CA MET A 71 -14.07 -11.63 13.00
C MET A 71 -14.77 -11.99 11.68
N PRO A 72 -15.89 -11.28 11.34
CA PRO A 72 -16.55 -11.46 10.06
C PRO A 72 -15.62 -11.06 8.91
N LYS A 73 -15.47 -11.95 7.93
CA LYS A 73 -14.66 -11.71 6.73
C LYS A 73 -15.42 -10.83 5.74
N LYS A 74 -14.67 -10.04 4.95
CA LYS A 74 -15.23 -9.27 3.83
C LYS A 74 -16.02 -10.17 2.88
N THR A 75 -17.20 -9.73 2.49
CA THR A 75 -18.00 -10.39 1.46
C THR A 75 -17.30 -10.29 0.08
N PRO A 76 -17.60 -11.17 -0.88
CA PRO A 76 -17.07 -11.05 -2.24
C PRO A 76 -17.36 -9.70 -2.90
N LYS A 77 -18.52 -9.10 -2.61
CA LYS A 77 -18.90 -7.78 -3.12
C LYS A 77 -18.03 -6.66 -2.55
N GLU A 78 -17.75 -6.68 -1.24
CA GLU A 78 -16.85 -5.73 -0.59
C GLU A 78 -15.44 -5.85 -1.13
N ARG A 79 -14.93 -7.08 -1.31
CA ARG A 79 -13.60 -7.29 -1.92
C ARG A 79 -13.50 -6.72 -3.33
N LEU A 80 -14.54 -6.96 -4.15
CA LEU A 80 -14.58 -6.43 -5.52
C LEU A 80 -14.58 -4.89 -5.48
N ARG A 81 -15.38 -4.29 -4.62
CA ARG A 81 -15.42 -2.84 -4.43
C ARG A 81 -14.04 -2.28 -4.05
N ASP A 82 -13.37 -2.91 -3.09
CA ASP A 82 -12.04 -2.47 -2.64
C ASP A 82 -11.01 -2.57 -3.79
N ILE A 83 -11.03 -3.66 -4.57
CA ILE A 83 -10.14 -3.82 -5.72
C ILE A 83 -10.41 -2.72 -6.77
N VAL A 84 -11.68 -2.47 -7.09
CA VAL A 84 -12.07 -1.42 -8.03
C VAL A 84 -11.63 -0.04 -7.53
N SER A 85 -11.84 0.25 -6.22
CA SER A 85 -11.39 1.48 -5.59
C SER A 85 -9.87 1.66 -5.70
N ILE A 86 -9.09 0.64 -5.36
CA ILE A 86 -7.62 0.67 -5.46
C ILE A 86 -7.18 0.94 -6.90
N ILE A 87 -7.79 0.26 -7.88
CA ILE A 87 -7.46 0.45 -9.30
C ILE A 87 -7.79 1.88 -9.75
N LEU A 88 -8.98 2.40 -9.43
CA LEU A 88 -9.38 3.76 -9.80
C LEU A 88 -8.47 4.80 -9.14
N ASN A 89 -8.14 4.61 -7.86
CA ASN A 89 -7.23 5.51 -7.14
C ASN A 89 -5.82 5.48 -7.74
N ALA A 90 -5.29 4.32 -8.09
CA ALA A 90 -4.01 4.22 -8.78
C ALA A 90 -4.04 4.90 -10.17
N LEU A 91 -5.08 4.69 -10.96
CA LEU A 91 -5.20 5.23 -12.31
C LEU A 91 -5.26 6.76 -12.34
N TRP A 92 -6.06 7.40 -11.46
CA TRP A 92 -6.12 8.86 -11.46
C TRP A 92 -4.82 9.49 -10.96
N ILE A 93 -4.12 8.88 -9.98
CA ILE A 93 -2.80 9.35 -9.50
C ILE A 93 -1.76 9.24 -10.61
N LEU A 94 -1.67 8.08 -11.29
CA LEU A 94 -0.75 7.88 -12.42
C LEU A 94 -1.07 8.85 -13.57
N GLY A 95 -2.34 9.08 -13.83
CA GLY A 95 -2.78 10.05 -14.82
C GLY A 95 -2.35 11.47 -14.49
N LEU A 96 -2.44 11.90 -13.23
CA LEU A 96 -1.93 13.20 -12.79
C LEU A 96 -0.41 13.32 -12.94
N ILE A 97 0.33 12.28 -12.58
CA ILE A 97 1.78 12.24 -12.74
C ILE A 97 2.14 12.39 -14.23
N ALA A 98 1.52 11.60 -15.10
CA ALA A 98 1.76 11.65 -16.54
C ALA A 98 1.44 13.03 -17.17
N ILE A 99 0.34 13.68 -16.74
CA ILE A 99 0.03 15.04 -17.15
C ILE A 99 1.09 16.03 -16.64
N GLY A 100 1.49 15.88 -15.37
CA GLY A 100 2.51 16.73 -14.76
C GLY A 100 3.86 16.62 -15.45
N GLU A 101 4.31 15.40 -15.76
CA GLU A 101 5.55 15.15 -16.52
C GLU A 101 5.50 15.77 -17.92
N ASN A 102 4.38 15.62 -18.63
CA ASN A 102 4.19 16.18 -19.97
C ASN A 102 4.25 17.73 -19.94
N LEU A 103 3.59 18.36 -18.96
CA LEU A 103 3.62 19.81 -18.77
C LEU A 103 5.03 20.30 -18.40
N LEU A 104 5.71 19.61 -17.49
CA LEU A 104 7.07 19.96 -17.05
C LEU A 104 8.06 19.83 -18.19
N THR A 105 8.01 18.75 -18.95
CA THR A 105 8.87 18.50 -20.12
C THR A 105 8.59 19.55 -21.19
N GLY A 106 7.34 19.86 -21.47
CA GLY A 106 6.96 20.92 -22.41
C GLY A 106 7.47 22.31 -22.01
N PHE A 107 7.42 22.61 -20.72
CA PHE A 107 7.94 23.86 -20.16
C PHE A 107 9.49 23.95 -20.24
N LEU A 108 10.18 22.90 -19.81
CA LEU A 108 11.65 22.87 -19.76
C LEU A 108 12.29 22.82 -21.15
N LEU A 109 11.74 22.00 -22.03
CA LEU A 109 12.30 21.80 -23.38
C LEU A 109 11.74 22.77 -24.41
N LYS A 110 10.82 23.68 -24.01
CA LYS A 110 10.10 24.61 -24.91
C LYS A 110 9.46 23.88 -26.11
N SER A 111 9.15 22.60 -25.95
CA SER A 111 8.54 21.74 -26.96
C SER A 111 7.07 21.56 -26.64
N ARG A 112 6.16 21.95 -27.54
CA ARG A 112 4.73 21.62 -27.40
C ARG A 112 4.54 20.16 -27.79
N SER A 113 4.34 19.30 -26.81
CA SER A 113 3.83 17.96 -27.06
C SER A 113 2.40 18.02 -27.59
N PRO A 114 2.04 17.26 -28.65
CA PRO A 114 0.68 17.24 -29.20
C PRO A 114 -0.38 16.70 -28.21
N GLY A 115 0.05 16.12 -27.10
CA GLY A 115 -0.80 15.53 -26.07
C GLY A 115 -0.02 14.56 -25.18
N LEU A 116 -0.75 13.84 -24.34
CA LEU A 116 -0.23 12.76 -23.54
C LEU A 116 0.03 11.53 -24.43
N ILE A 117 1.28 11.13 -24.54
CA ILE A 117 1.70 9.96 -25.32
C ILE A 117 1.75 8.77 -24.37
N ILE A 118 0.97 7.74 -24.64
CA ILE A 118 1.00 6.47 -23.90
C ILE A 118 1.73 5.45 -24.75
N THR A 119 2.79 4.89 -24.22
CA THR A 119 3.63 3.87 -24.88
C THR A 119 3.33 2.47 -24.36
N VAL A 120 3.86 1.45 -25.04
CA VAL A 120 3.87 0.07 -24.52
C VAL A 120 4.65 -0.01 -23.21
N GLY A 121 5.72 0.79 -23.07
CA GLY A 121 6.50 0.89 -21.83
C GLY A 121 5.64 1.33 -20.64
N ASP A 122 4.79 2.35 -20.81
CA ASP A 122 3.90 2.83 -19.75
C ASP A 122 2.92 1.73 -19.29
N LEU A 123 2.35 0.97 -20.21
CA LEU A 123 1.45 -0.13 -19.86
C LEU A 123 2.17 -1.25 -19.10
N ILE A 124 3.39 -1.59 -19.51
CA ILE A 124 4.22 -2.59 -18.83
C ILE A 124 4.64 -2.07 -17.46
N ASN A 125 4.98 -0.79 -17.33
CA ASN A 125 5.33 -0.16 -16.05
C ASN A 125 4.19 -0.25 -15.04
N VAL A 126 2.95 -0.02 -15.46
CA VAL A 126 1.77 -0.26 -14.60
C VAL A 126 1.73 -1.71 -14.11
N GLY A 127 1.97 -2.68 -14.99
CA GLY A 127 2.05 -4.09 -14.61
C GLY A 127 3.16 -4.39 -13.61
N ILE A 128 4.37 -3.84 -13.83
CA ILE A 128 5.51 -4.00 -12.92
C ILE A 128 5.18 -3.41 -11.54
N ILE A 129 4.58 -2.23 -11.48
CA ILE A 129 4.20 -1.57 -10.22
C ILE A 129 3.18 -2.42 -9.46
N ILE A 130 2.16 -2.95 -10.13
CA ILE A 130 1.14 -3.81 -9.50
C ILE A 130 1.80 -5.07 -8.95
N LEU A 131 2.63 -5.75 -9.73
CA LEU A 131 3.34 -6.96 -9.27
C LEU A 131 4.27 -6.68 -8.10
N ALA A 132 5.01 -5.56 -8.15
CA ALA A 132 5.87 -5.14 -7.06
C ALA A 132 5.08 -4.83 -5.78
N ALA A 133 3.93 -4.15 -5.89
CA ALA A 133 3.07 -3.86 -4.75
C ALA A 133 2.52 -5.16 -4.11
N VAL A 134 2.03 -6.10 -4.93
CA VAL A 134 1.54 -7.41 -4.44
C VAL A 134 2.66 -8.19 -3.76
N ALA A 135 3.85 -8.26 -4.38
CA ALA A 135 5.01 -8.94 -3.81
C ALA A 135 5.43 -8.31 -2.47
N LEU A 136 5.39 -6.97 -2.38
CA LEU A 136 5.72 -6.23 -1.17
C LEU A 136 4.71 -6.53 -0.04
N ILE A 137 3.41 -6.46 -0.33
CA ILE A 137 2.36 -6.77 0.64
C ILE A 137 2.51 -8.20 1.14
N TYR A 138 2.70 -9.16 0.23
CA TYR A 138 2.91 -10.56 0.58
C TYR A 138 4.16 -10.75 1.47
N TYR A 139 5.28 -10.10 1.10
CA TYR A 139 6.51 -10.17 1.87
C TYR A 139 6.34 -9.57 3.27
N VAL A 140 5.75 -8.37 3.38
CA VAL A 140 5.51 -7.71 4.68
C VAL A 140 4.57 -8.53 5.55
N SER A 141 3.48 -9.05 4.98
CA SER A 141 2.52 -9.91 5.69
C SER A 141 3.18 -11.16 6.27
N LYS A 142 3.98 -11.85 5.45
CA LYS A 142 4.65 -13.09 5.87
C LYS A 142 5.74 -12.85 6.92
N THR A 143 6.48 -11.74 6.82
CA THR A 143 7.66 -11.49 7.65
C THR A 143 7.40 -10.56 8.83
N SER A 144 6.15 -10.13 9.06
CA SER A 144 5.81 -9.18 10.14
C SER A 144 6.31 -9.65 11.52
N PHE A 145 6.19 -10.95 11.84
CA PHE A 145 6.67 -11.51 13.11
C PHE A 145 8.08 -12.11 13.04
N GLU A 146 8.51 -12.59 11.87
CA GLU A 146 9.85 -13.16 11.70
C GLU A 146 10.96 -12.10 11.83
N LYS A 147 10.67 -10.84 11.48
CA LYS A 147 11.62 -9.73 11.55
C LYS A 147 12.03 -9.33 12.96
N MET A 148 11.31 -9.73 13.99
CA MET A 148 11.73 -9.45 15.37
C MET A 148 13.10 -10.07 15.71
N GLN A 149 13.54 -11.12 14.97
CA GLN A 149 14.83 -11.80 15.19
C GLN A 149 15.90 -11.42 14.14
N GLU A 150 15.55 -10.80 13.02
CA GLU A 150 16.54 -10.44 12.00
C GLU A 150 17.30 -9.15 12.36
N ARG A 151 18.58 -9.10 11.98
CA ARG A 151 19.38 -7.86 12.08
C ARG A 151 18.77 -6.78 11.19
N LYS A 152 18.38 -5.64 11.75
CA LYS A 152 17.75 -4.50 11.06
C LYS A 152 18.48 -4.10 9.75
N LEU A 153 19.82 -4.21 9.73
CA LEU A 153 20.64 -3.92 8.54
C LEU A 153 20.38 -4.89 7.37
N VAL A 154 20.27 -6.19 7.64
CA VAL A 154 20.04 -7.20 6.59
C VAL A 154 18.66 -7.01 5.95
N SER A 155 17.66 -6.75 6.77
CA SER A 155 16.31 -6.46 6.30
C SER A 155 16.27 -5.18 5.44
N PHE A 156 16.99 -4.13 5.85
CA PHE A 156 17.13 -2.89 5.08
C PHE A 156 17.75 -3.13 3.70
N PHE A 157 18.86 -3.90 3.62
CA PHE A 157 19.51 -4.20 2.34
C PHE A 157 18.65 -5.05 1.41
N LYS A 158 17.91 -6.03 1.93
CA LYS A 158 16.94 -6.82 1.13
C LYS A 158 15.87 -5.92 0.51
N PHE A 159 15.35 -4.98 1.31
CA PHE A 159 14.32 -4.04 0.87
C PHE A 159 14.86 -3.06 -0.19
N TRP A 160 16.06 -2.53 0.05
CA TRP A 160 16.73 -1.62 -0.87
C TRP A 160 17.03 -2.29 -2.22
N LEU A 161 17.53 -3.54 -2.19
CA LEU A 161 17.79 -4.31 -3.40
C LEU A 161 16.51 -4.56 -4.20
N PHE A 162 15.41 -4.87 -3.53
CA PHE A 162 14.10 -5.03 -4.19
C PHE A 162 13.69 -3.78 -4.95
N PHE A 163 13.76 -2.60 -4.32
CA PHE A 163 13.45 -1.34 -4.99
C PHE A 163 14.39 -1.03 -6.14
N LEU A 164 15.68 -1.32 -5.99
CA LEU A 164 16.66 -1.13 -7.06
C LEU A 164 16.32 -1.97 -8.29
N VAL A 165 15.94 -3.22 -8.11
CA VAL A 165 15.49 -4.10 -9.20
C VAL A 165 14.23 -3.55 -9.86
N VAL A 166 13.22 -3.14 -9.08
CA VAL A 166 11.98 -2.57 -9.64
C VAL A 166 12.27 -1.31 -10.45
N ILE A 167 13.04 -0.36 -9.90
CA ILE A 167 13.42 0.88 -10.60
C ILE A 167 14.18 0.56 -11.89
N SER A 168 15.11 -0.41 -11.85
CA SER A 168 15.86 -0.82 -13.05
C SER A 168 14.94 -1.36 -14.14
N LEU A 169 13.92 -2.17 -13.78
CA LEU A 169 12.93 -2.70 -14.71
C LEU A 169 12.08 -1.58 -15.34
N LEU A 170 11.65 -0.59 -14.54
CA LEU A 170 10.89 0.56 -15.04
C LEU A 170 11.72 1.37 -16.04
N ILE A 171 12.99 1.67 -15.72
CA ILE A 171 13.89 2.40 -16.62
C ILE A 171 14.13 1.61 -17.91
N LEU A 172 14.39 0.30 -17.83
CA LEU A 172 14.58 -0.54 -19.01
C LEU A 172 13.33 -0.58 -19.89
N SER A 173 12.15 -0.68 -19.31
CA SER A 173 10.88 -0.60 -20.04
C SER A 173 10.77 0.70 -20.84
N ASP A 174 11.05 1.84 -20.22
CA ASP A 174 10.97 3.15 -20.87
C ASP A 174 12.05 3.34 -21.96
N LEU A 175 13.20 2.73 -21.79
CA LEU A 175 14.28 2.82 -22.80
C LEU A 175 14.00 2.00 -24.05
N TYR A 176 13.45 0.79 -23.88
CA TYR A 176 13.31 -0.17 -24.98
C TYR A 176 11.91 -0.21 -25.60
N LEU A 177 10.85 0.13 -24.85
CA LEU A 177 9.47 -0.05 -25.29
C LEU A 177 8.78 1.28 -25.62
N LYS A 178 9.34 2.04 -26.53
CA LYS A 178 8.88 3.36 -26.97
C LYS A 178 7.75 3.35 -27.99
N THR A 179 7.21 2.18 -28.34
CA THR A 179 6.12 2.08 -29.31
C THR A 179 4.88 2.80 -28.75
N VAL A 180 4.43 3.82 -29.49
CA VAL A 180 3.25 4.61 -29.13
C VAL A 180 1.99 3.79 -29.35
N VAL A 181 1.17 3.67 -28.31
CA VAL A 181 -0.13 2.98 -28.32
C VAL A 181 -1.24 3.99 -28.61
N ILE A 182 -1.23 5.10 -27.90
CA ILE A 182 -2.27 6.14 -28.00
C ILE A 182 -1.66 7.53 -27.76
N ILE A 183 -2.21 8.53 -28.44
CA ILE A 183 -1.94 9.93 -28.18
C ILE A 183 -3.25 10.60 -27.77
N LEU A 184 -3.33 11.05 -26.54
CA LEU A 184 -4.51 11.73 -26.00
C LEU A 184 -4.27 13.24 -25.98
N PRO A 185 -5.14 14.05 -26.62
CA PRO A 185 -5.09 15.50 -26.45
C PRO A 185 -5.13 15.86 -24.96
N MET A 186 -4.38 16.88 -24.55
CA MET A 186 -4.19 17.22 -23.13
C MET A 186 -5.51 17.47 -22.39
N LEU A 187 -6.47 18.14 -23.08
CA LEU A 187 -7.79 18.40 -22.52
C LEU A 187 -8.56 17.10 -22.25
N THR A 188 -8.54 16.15 -23.18
CA THR A 188 -9.21 14.84 -23.01
C THR A 188 -8.56 14.02 -21.93
N ALA A 189 -7.23 14.02 -21.82
CA ALA A 189 -6.51 13.36 -20.73
C ALA A 189 -6.91 13.94 -19.36
N ALA A 190 -6.99 15.27 -19.24
CA ALA A 190 -7.42 15.94 -18.01
C ALA A 190 -8.87 15.59 -17.63
N ILE A 191 -9.79 15.59 -18.61
CA ILE A 191 -11.20 15.20 -18.38
C ILE A 191 -11.30 13.74 -17.93
N LEU A 192 -10.55 12.83 -18.54
CA LEU A 192 -10.53 11.40 -18.16
C LEU A 192 -10.01 11.22 -16.74
N VAL A 193 -8.92 11.86 -16.38
CA VAL A 193 -8.35 11.79 -15.02
C VAL A 193 -9.33 12.33 -13.98
N LEU A 194 -9.98 13.45 -14.25
CA LEU A 194 -11.03 13.99 -13.38
C LEU A 194 -12.24 13.06 -13.27
N GLY A 195 -12.65 12.43 -14.36
CA GLY A 195 -13.73 11.44 -14.37
C GLY A 195 -13.40 10.24 -13.51
N ILE A 196 -12.18 9.70 -13.64
CA ILE A 196 -11.70 8.56 -12.81
C ILE A 196 -11.66 8.95 -11.33
N LEU A 197 -11.18 10.15 -11.00
CA LEU A 197 -11.17 10.67 -9.63
C LEU A 197 -12.57 10.79 -9.04
N LEU A 198 -13.55 11.26 -9.82
CA LEU A 198 -14.94 11.34 -9.35
C LEU A 198 -15.54 9.94 -9.13
N LEU A 199 -15.26 9.01 -10.05
CA LEU A 199 -15.68 7.62 -9.92
C LEU A 199 -15.05 6.94 -8.69
N SER A 200 -13.77 7.15 -8.43
CA SER A 200 -13.13 6.61 -7.22
C SER A 200 -13.83 7.07 -5.95
N LYS A 201 -14.17 8.37 -5.85
CA LYS A 201 -14.90 8.91 -4.70
C LYS A 201 -16.33 8.37 -4.52
N VAL A 202 -16.97 7.95 -5.62
CA VAL A 202 -18.30 7.31 -5.55
C VAL A 202 -18.19 5.87 -5.08
N VAL A 203 -17.14 5.16 -5.52
CA VAL A 203 -16.89 3.76 -5.12
C VAL A 203 -16.43 3.66 -3.66
N ASP A 204 -15.68 4.65 -3.17
CA ASP A 204 -15.17 4.71 -1.79
C ASP A 204 -16.25 5.04 -0.74
N ARG A 205 -17.46 5.45 -1.17
CA ARG A 205 -18.62 5.68 -0.30
C ARG A 205 -19.40 4.39 -0.07
#